data_9a95419dc30a3ad5fc04c1c29604411f
#
_entry.id   9a95419dc30a3ad5fc04c1c29604411f
#
_cell.length_a   1.000
_cell.length_b   1.000
_cell.length_c   1.000
_cell.angle_alpha   90.00
_cell.angle_beta   90.00
_cell.angle_gamma   90.00
#
_symmetry.space_group_name_H-M   'P 1'
#
loop_
_entity.id
_entity.type
_entity.pdbx_description
1 polymer ?
#
loop_
_entity_poly.entity_id
_entity_poly.type
_entity_poly.pdbx_seq_one_letter_code
_entity_poly.pdbx_strand_id
1 'polypeptide(L)'
;MQDMINGLLIVLVPMVLGYLLKVNNKSYIAKINHIVMFLLYIILFLMGYLLGQLDDLEHKLPIIGTTALTLSAIILGANMIGLMLYDRFNPAEPLKSQGKIDSRWHSFIDSLKLFGTVVIGTLCGFLFKSYLMLPTGINLYVLIVLIFFVGIQLRNNGISLKEAIFNKRGFQTGIVFTFTSLLGGIIAAFVLAMPITQGLAFASGMGWYSLSSVVLTNAWGPVQGSIAFFNDLSREIVSLFVIPLFMRHFRSTAIGITGATAIDCTLPIIQKAGGIEVTPIAISFGFVTNILPPLLLVFFSSIPL
;
A
#
# COMPACT_ATOMS: atom_id res chain seq x y z
N MET A 1 1.66 -6.50 24.69
CA MET A 1 3.09 -6.42 24.37
C MET A 1 3.56 -7.67 23.62
N GLN A 2 3.21 -8.88 24.09
CA GLN A 2 3.59 -10.14 23.40
C GLN A 2 2.97 -10.28 22.02
N ASP A 3 1.70 -9.92 21.86
CA ASP A 3 0.99 -9.97 20.57
C ASP A 3 1.58 -8.98 19.55
N MET A 4 2.00 -7.81 19.99
CA MET A 4 2.70 -6.83 19.16
C MET A 4 4.05 -7.36 18.68
N ILE A 5 4.84 -7.97 19.58
CA ILE A 5 6.14 -8.56 19.21
C ILE A 5 5.94 -9.71 18.22
N ASN A 6 4.96 -10.59 18.48
CA ASN A 6 4.64 -11.71 17.60
C ASN A 6 4.20 -11.20 16.21
N GLY A 7 3.31 -10.19 16.16
CA GLY A 7 2.88 -9.58 14.90
C GLY A 7 4.04 -8.98 14.12
N LEU A 8 4.94 -8.25 14.79
CA LEU A 8 6.15 -7.69 14.17
C LEU A 8 7.07 -8.80 13.62
N LEU A 9 7.29 -9.86 14.38
CA LEU A 9 8.13 -10.98 13.95
C LEU A 9 7.53 -11.69 12.73
N ILE A 10 6.21 -11.90 12.72
CA ILE A 10 5.48 -12.54 11.60
C ILE A 10 5.68 -11.77 10.29
N VAL A 11 5.79 -10.45 10.33
CA VAL A 11 5.95 -9.62 9.14
C VAL A 11 7.42 -9.36 8.82
N LEU A 12 8.23 -8.98 9.81
CA LEU A 12 9.61 -8.56 9.58
C LEU A 12 10.55 -9.73 9.29
N VAL A 13 10.40 -10.87 9.98
CA VAL A 13 11.31 -12.01 9.80
C VAL A 13 11.26 -12.55 8.36
N PRO A 14 10.09 -12.85 7.77
CA PRO A 14 10.03 -13.27 6.37
C PRO A 14 10.60 -12.24 5.41
N MET A 15 10.33 -10.94 5.63
CA MET A 15 10.84 -9.87 4.78
C MET A 15 12.38 -9.80 4.82
N VAL A 16 12.97 -9.87 6.01
CA VAL A 16 14.43 -9.84 6.19
C VAL A 16 15.06 -11.11 5.60
N LEU A 17 14.50 -12.29 5.85
CA LEU A 17 14.99 -13.54 5.27
C LEU A 17 14.95 -13.49 3.74
N GLY A 18 13.86 -13.00 3.15
CA GLY A 18 13.75 -12.76 1.71
C GLY A 18 14.81 -11.77 1.20
N TYR A 19 15.01 -10.66 1.91
CA TYR A 19 15.99 -9.65 1.56
C TYR A 19 17.45 -10.15 1.60
N LEU A 20 17.76 -11.12 2.43
CA LEU A 20 19.10 -11.73 2.48
C LEU A 20 19.40 -12.56 1.24
N LEU A 21 18.39 -13.01 0.49
CA LEU A 21 18.55 -13.84 -0.70
C LEU A 21 18.85 -12.97 -1.93
N LYS A 22 20.08 -13.04 -2.42
CA LYS A 22 20.49 -12.40 -3.67
C LYS A 22 20.27 -13.35 -4.84
N VAL A 23 19.40 -12.98 -5.76
CA VAL A 23 19.12 -13.74 -6.98
C VAL A 23 19.73 -13.02 -8.18
N ASN A 24 20.77 -13.58 -8.77
CA ASN A 24 21.48 -12.94 -9.89
C ASN A 24 20.85 -13.24 -11.27
N ASN A 25 19.96 -14.21 -11.34
CA ASN A 25 19.38 -14.69 -12.59
C ASN A 25 18.07 -13.96 -12.90
N LYS A 26 18.02 -13.20 -14.01
CA LYS A 26 16.83 -12.44 -14.47
C LYS A 26 15.59 -13.33 -14.66
N SER A 27 15.76 -14.58 -15.09
CA SER A 27 14.65 -15.52 -15.27
C SER A 27 13.99 -15.90 -13.92
N TYR A 28 14.79 -16.08 -12.86
CA TYR A 28 14.24 -16.33 -11.52
C TYR A 28 13.54 -15.10 -10.95
N ILE A 29 14.07 -13.90 -11.18
CA ILE A 29 13.41 -12.65 -10.75
C ILE A 29 12.04 -12.50 -11.43
N ALA A 30 11.95 -12.79 -12.73
CA ALA A 30 10.67 -12.77 -13.44
C ALA A 30 9.68 -13.79 -12.85
N LYS A 31 10.12 -15.00 -12.51
CA LYS A 31 9.27 -16.01 -11.83
C LYS A 31 8.82 -15.53 -10.46
N ILE A 32 9.70 -14.91 -9.67
CA ILE A 32 9.36 -14.34 -8.37
C ILE A 32 8.27 -13.28 -8.51
N ASN A 33 8.38 -12.38 -9.51
CA ASN A 33 7.36 -11.37 -9.77
C ASN A 33 6.00 -11.99 -10.09
N HIS A 34 5.96 -13.08 -10.88
CA HIS A 34 4.71 -13.81 -11.14
C HIS A 34 4.14 -14.48 -9.88
N ILE A 35 4.99 -15.05 -9.03
CA ILE A 35 4.56 -15.65 -7.75
C ILE A 35 3.97 -14.58 -6.84
N VAL A 36 4.61 -13.42 -6.71
CA VAL A 36 4.11 -12.31 -5.90
C VAL A 36 2.74 -11.84 -6.40
N MET A 37 2.57 -11.66 -7.71
CA MET A 37 1.29 -11.29 -8.29
C MET A 37 0.22 -12.35 -8.06
N PHE A 38 0.56 -13.62 -8.19
CA PHE A 38 -0.36 -14.73 -7.93
C PHE A 38 -0.80 -14.78 -6.45
N LEU A 39 0.14 -14.65 -5.51
CA LEU A 39 -0.16 -14.59 -4.08
C LEU A 39 -1.02 -13.37 -3.73
N LEU A 40 -0.77 -12.24 -4.37
CA LEU A 40 -1.59 -11.05 -4.23
C LEU A 40 -3.05 -11.32 -4.61
N TYR A 41 -3.30 -11.93 -5.78
CA TYR A 41 -4.66 -12.30 -6.18
C TYR A 41 -5.31 -13.29 -5.21
N ILE A 42 -4.56 -14.25 -4.67
CA ILE A 42 -5.07 -15.17 -3.64
C ILE A 42 -5.50 -14.40 -2.39
N ILE A 43 -4.66 -13.51 -1.88
CA ILE A 43 -4.99 -12.70 -0.68
C ILE A 43 -6.26 -11.89 -0.91
N LEU A 44 -6.37 -11.22 -2.06
CA LEU A 44 -7.52 -10.38 -2.38
C LEU A 44 -8.79 -11.22 -2.55
N PHE A 45 -8.69 -12.39 -3.17
CA PHE A 45 -9.80 -13.33 -3.28
C PHE A 45 -10.26 -13.83 -1.89
N LEU A 46 -9.31 -14.25 -1.05
CA LEU A 46 -9.61 -14.72 0.32
C LEU A 46 -10.23 -13.61 1.18
N MET A 47 -9.73 -12.38 1.06
CA MET A 47 -10.31 -11.22 1.74
C MET A 47 -11.76 -10.99 1.30
N GLY A 48 -12.01 -10.99 -0.02
CA GLY A 48 -13.37 -10.89 -0.56
C GLY A 48 -14.25 -12.04 -0.08
N TYR A 49 -13.74 -13.28 -0.09
CA TYR A 49 -14.46 -14.46 0.37
C TYR A 49 -14.89 -14.33 1.84
N LEU A 50 -14.02 -13.91 2.73
CA LEU A 50 -14.35 -13.65 4.13
C LEU A 50 -15.38 -12.52 4.29
N LEU A 51 -15.29 -11.48 3.46
CA LEU A 51 -16.29 -10.42 3.43
C LEU A 51 -17.66 -10.96 3.02
N GLY A 52 -17.72 -11.81 1.97
CA GLY A 52 -18.97 -12.43 1.49
C GLY A 52 -19.63 -13.36 2.50
N GLN A 53 -18.87 -13.91 3.46
CA GLN A 53 -19.39 -14.76 4.53
C GLN A 53 -20.05 -13.99 5.69
N LEU A 54 -19.90 -12.66 5.72
CA LEU A 54 -20.51 -11.85 6.78
C LEU A 54 -22.06 -11.90 6.71
N ASP A 55 -22.66 -11.89 7.88
CA ASP A 55 -24.08 -11.61 8.03
C ASP A 55 -24.33 -10.13 7.76
N ASP A 56 -25.50 -9.81 7.18
CA ASP A 56 -25.93 -8.44 6.85
C ASP A 56 -24.94 -7.68 5.94
N LEU A 57 -24.35 -8.38 4.97
CA LEU A 57 -23.38 -7.82 4.04
C LEU A 57 -23.92 -6.58 3.31
N GLU A 58 -25.20 -6.59 2.91
CA GLU A 58 -25.86 -5.48 2.21
C GLU A 58 -25.86 -4.18 3.02
N HIS A 59 -25.98 -4.27 4.36
CA HIS A 59 -25.88 -3.11 5.25
C HIS A 59 -24.42 -2.68 5.53
N LYS A 60 -23.49 -3.62 5.47
CA LYS A 60 -22.06 -3.34 5.73
C LYS A 60 -21.33 -2.75 4.52
N LEU A 61 -21.71 -3.08 3.29
CA LEU A 61 -21.07 -2.57 2.07
C LEU A 61 -21.09 -1.04 1.95
N PRO A 62 -22.22 -0.34 2.16
CA PRO A 62 -22.24 1.12 2.14
C PRO A 62 -21.33 1.72 3.23
N ILE A 63 -21.30 1.13 4.42
CA ILE A 63 -20.45 1.58 5.53
C ILE A 63 -18.97 1.43 5.14
N ILE A 64 -18.58 0.29 4.57
CA ILE A 64 -17.21 0.05 4.09
C ILE A 64 -16.83 1.10 3.04
N GLY A 65 -17.70 1.31 2.04
CA GLY A 65 -17.44 2.25 0.96
C GLY A 65 -17.32 3.70 1.43
N THR A 66 -18.28 4.17 2.21
CA THR A 66 -18.28 5.56 2.73
C THR A 66 -17.10 5.80 3.68
N THR A 67 -16.82 4.87 4.58
CA THR A 67 -15.68 4.98 5.51
C THR A 67 -14.35 4.99 4.77
N ALA A 68 -14.16 4.07 3.82
CA ALA A 68 -12.92 3.99 3.04
C ALA A 68 -12.70 5.24 2.18
N LEU A 69 -13.75 5.76 1.52
CA LEU A 69 -13.66 6.98 0.74
C LEU A 69 -13.35 8.21 1.60
N THR A 70 -13.97 8.32 2.77
CA THR A 70 -13.70 9.42 3.71
C THR A 70 -12.27 9.37 4.23
N LEU A 71 -11.80 8.18 4.68
CA LEU A 71 -10.41 7.96 5.08
C LEU A 71 -9.45 8.34 3.96
N SER A 72 -9.68 7.82 2.76
CA SER A 72 -8.86 8.09 1.59
C SER A 72 -8.80 9.59 1.28
N ALA A 73 -9.95 10.27 1.22
CA ALA A 73 -10.00 11.69 0.92
C ALA A 73 -9.21 12.54 1.94
N ILE A 74 -9.35 12.24 3.23
CA ILE A 74 -8.68 13.00 4.29
C ILE A 74 -7.18 12.71 4.30
N ILE A 75 -6.77 11.42 4.25
CA ILE A 75 -5.36 11.03 4.31
C ILE A 75 -4.62 11.49 3.05
N LEU A 76 -5.21 11.31 1.85
CA LEU A 76 -4.64 11.79 0.60
C LEU A 76 -4.58 13.32 0.57
N GLY A 77 -5.62 14.00 1.06
CA GLY A 77 -5.64 15.46 1.18
C GLY A 77 -4.53 15.97 2.08
N ALA A 78 -4.35 15.37 3.25
CA ALA A 78 -3.26 15.71 4.18
C ALA A 78 -1.88 15.50 3.53
N ASN A 79 -1.69 14.37 2.83
CA ASN A 79 -0.45 14.08 2.10
C ASN A 79 -0.21 15.08 0.98
N MET A 80 -1.21 15.41 0.17
CA MET A 80 -1.07 16.39 -0.91
C MET A 80 -0.67 17.75 -0.35
N ILE A 81 -1.37 18.24 0.67
CA ILE A 81 -1.09 19.56 1.28
C ILE A 81 0.34 19.56 1.87
N GLY A 82 0.68 18.55 2.68
CA GLY A 82 1.99 18.50 3.33
C GLY A 82 3.15 18.37 2.36
N LEU A 83 3.00 17.53 1.32
CA LEU A 83 4.03 17.37 0.29
C LEU A 83 4.13 18.58 -0.64
N MET A 84 3.02 19.25 -0.96
CA MET A 84 3.04 20.51 -1.73
C MET A 84 3.75 21.62 -0.93
N LEU A 85 3.50 21.71 0.37
CA LEU A 85 4.23 22.64 1.24
C LEU A 85 5.73 22.29 1.26
N TYR A 86 6.08 21.02 1.40
CA TYR A 86 7.47 20.58 1.32
C TYR A 86 8.13 20.98 -0.02
N ASP A 87 7.46 20.72 -1.15
CA ASP A 87 7.96 21.10 -2.49
C ASP A 87 8.11 22.62 -2.66
N ARG A 88 7.20 23.39 -2.06
CA ARG A 88 7.27 24.87 -2.09
C ARG A 88 8.51 25.41 -1.35
N PHE A 89 8.85 24.82 -0.21
CA PHE A 89 10.03 25.20 0.57
C PHE A 89 11.33 24.57 0.06
N ASN A 90 11.22 23.47 -0.69
CA ASN A 90 12.35 22.74 -1.25
C ASN A 90 12.12 22.50 -2.75
N PRO A 91 12.20 23.55 -3.60
CA PRO A 91 11.95 23.42 -5.03
C PRO A 91 12.91 22.40 -5.67
N ALA A 92 12.40 21.59 -6.59
CA ALA A 92 13.20 20.66 -7.34
C ALA A 92 13.82 21.34 -8.57
N GLU A 93 14.99 20.87 -9.00
CA GLU A 93 15.57 21.31 -10.26
C GLU A 93 14.63 21.02 -11.45
N PRO A 94 14.63 21.86 -12.51
CA PRO A 94 13.80 21.62 -13.68
C PRO A 94 14.07 20.25 -14.31
N LEU A 95 13.00 19.57 -14.77
CA LEU A 95 13.14 18.30 -15.47
C LEU A 95 13.77 18.51 -16.84
N LYS A 96 14.78 17.71 -17.19
CA LYS A 96 15.50 17.76 -18.48
C LYS A 96 14.72 17.09 -19.60
N SER A 97 13.82 16.14 -19.28
CA SER A 97 13.05 15.37 -20.25
C SER A 97 11.60 15.24 -19.78
N GLN A 98 10.66 15.39 -20.71
CA GLN A 98 9.24 15.08 -20.48
C GLN A 98 8.89 13.84 -21.29
N GLY A 99 8.45 12.77 -20.62
CA GLY A 99 7.91 11.58 -21.29
C GLY A 99 6.46 11.76 -21.75
N LYS A 100 6.08 11.14 -22.87
CA LYS A 100 4.69 11.04 -23.31
C LYS A 100 3.95 9.99 -22.47
N ILE A 101 2.73 10.32 -22.00
CA ILE A 101 1.97 9.49 -21.06
C ILE A 101 0.93 8.67 -21.83
N ASP A 102 1.32 7.52 -22.36
CA ASP A 102 0.39 6.60 -23.06
C ASP A 102 -0.09 5.41 -22.20
N SER A 103 0.35 5.26 -20.93
CA SER A 103 0.23 4.02 -20.16
C SER A 103 -0.79 4.05 -18.99
N ARG A 104 -1.57 5.12 -18.81
CA ARG A 104 -2.52 5.23 -17.69
C ARG A 104 -3.60 4.14 -17.71
N TRP A 105 -4.09 3.80 -18.90
CA TRP A 105 -5.16 2.83 -19.09
C TRP A 105 -4.78 1.41 -18.63
N HIS A 106 -3.52 0.99 -18.90
CA HIS A 106 -3.05 -0.33 -18.46
C HIS A 106 -3.03 -0.44 -16.92
N SER A 107 -2.46 0.55 -16.25
CA SER A 107 -2.42 0.56 -14.78
C SER A 107 -3.81 0.69 -14.16
N PHE A 108 -4.71 1.47 -14.78
CA PHE A 108 -6.10 1.53 -14.35
C PHE A 108 -6.82 0.18 -14.51
N ILE A 109 -6.61 -0.51 -15.64
CA ILE A 109 -7.17 -1.85 -15.88
C ILE A 109 -6.60 -2.84 -14.85
N ASP A 110 -5.33 -2.75 -14.49
CA ASP A 110 -4.72 -3.64 -13.49
C ASP A 110 -5.33 -3.39 -12.09
N SER A 111 -5.52 -2.13 -11.69
CA SER A 111 -6.26 -1.80 -10.45
C SER A 111 -7.71 -2.32 -10.49
N LEU A 112 -8.35 -2.26 -11.65
CA LEU A 112 -9.71 -2.79 -11.83
C LEU A 112 -9.76 -4.33 -11.72
N LYS A 113 -8.71 -5.04 -12.18
CA LYS A 113 -8.59 -6.50 -11.98
C LYS A 113 -8.46 -6.85 -10.50
N LEU A 114 -7.67 -6.09 -9.73
CA LEU A 114 -7.54 -6.29 -8.28
C LEU A 114 -8.89 -6.10 -7.58
N PHE A 115 -9.61 -5.03 -7.89
CA PHE A 115 -10.97 -4.80 -7.39
C PHE A 115 -11.91 -5.94 -7.79
N GLY A 116 -11.90 -6.37 -9.06
CA GLY A 116 -12.70 -7.47 -9.58
C GLY A 116 -12.43 -8.79 -8.84
N THR A 117 -11.18 -9.04 -8.45
CA THR A 117 -10.82 -10.24 -7.67
C THR A 117 -11.50 -10.24 -6.30
N VAL A 118 -11.56 -9.09 -5.63
CA VAL A 118 -12.28 -8.94 -4.35
C VAL A 118 -13.77 -9.18 -4.55
N VAL A 119 -14.37 -8.59 -5.60
CA VAL A 119 -15.79 -8.78 -5.91
C VAL A 119 -16.11 -10.25 -6.18
N ILE A 120 -15.30 -10.94 -6.98
CA ILE A 120 -15.47 -12.39 -7.26
C ILE A 120 -15.33 -13.17 -5.96
N GLY A 121 -14.34 -12.88 -5.14
CA GLY A 121 -14.18 -13.49 -3.81
C GLY A 121 -15.43 -13.31 -2.95
N THR A 122 -15.96 -12.07 -2.90
CA THR A 122 -17.19 -11.75 -2.12
C THR A 122 -18.40 -12.51 -2.61
N LEU A 123 -18.60 -12.60 -3.92
CA LEU A 123 -19.69 -13.39 -4.50
C LEU A 123 -19.54 -14.89 -4.19
N CYS A 124 -18.33 -15.43 -4.32
CA CYS A 124 -18.06 -16.82 -3.94
C CYS A 124 -18.31 -17.05 -2.44
N GLY A 125 -17.83 -16.15 -1.57
CA GLY A 125 -18.06 -16.25 -0.14
C GLY A 125 -19.54 -16.23 0.24
N PHE A 126 -20.32 -15.37 -0.41
CA PHE A 126 -21.76 -15.29 -0.24
C PHE A 126 -22.48 -16.59 -0.71
N LEU A 127 -22.13 -17.09 -1.90
CA LEU A 127 -22.76 -18.28 -2.47
C LEU A 127 -22.39 -19.58 -1.73
N PHE A 128 -21.14 -19.69 -1.26
CA PHE A 128 -20.63 -20.91 -0.62
C PHE A 128 -20.56 -20.82 0.91
N LYS A 129 -21.16 -19.79 1.52
CA LYS A 129 -21.19 -19.56 2.97
C LYS A 129 -21.56 -20.81 3.78
N SER A 130 -22.55 -21.59 3.30
CA SER A 130 -23.04 -22.79 3.99
C SER A 130 -22.22 -24.05 3.76
N TYR A 131 -21.31 -24.04 2.76
CA TYR A 131 -20.57 -25.24 2.35
C TYR A 131 -19.11 -25.23 2.72
N LEU A 132 -18.48 -24.05 2.75
CA LEU A 132 -17.05 -23.94 2.94
C LEU A 132 -16.73 -22.77 3.90
N MET A 133 -16.37 -23.08 5.11
CA MET A 133 -15.79 -22.12 6.04
C MET A 133 -14.27 -22.20 5.95
N LEU A 134 -13.64 -21.07 5.63
CA LEU A 134 -12.19 -21.00 5.60
C LEU A 134 -11.62 -20.95 7.03
N PRO A 135 -10.48 -21.61 7.29
CA PRO A 135 -9.80 -21.51 8.57
C PRO A 135 -9.45 -20.06 8.90
N THR A 136 -9.64 -19.66 10.14
CA THR A 136 -9.21 -18.35 10.63
C THR A 136 -7.70 -18.20 10.46
N GLY A 137 -7.27 -17.05 9.93
CA GLY A 137 -5.85 -16.74 9.76
C GLY A 137 -5.20 -17.29 8.47
N ILE A 138 -5.92 -17.97 7.57
CA ILE A 138 -5.38 -18.43 6.29
C ILE A 138 -4.70 -17.29 5.51
N ASN A 139 -5.27 -16.09 5.55
CA ASN A 139 -4.71 -14.89 4.93
C ASN A 139 -3.32 -14.56 5.46
N LEU A 140 -3.09 -14.79 6.76
CA LEU A 140 -1.80 -14.52 7.39
C LEU A 140 -0.70 -15.42 6.85
N TYR A 141 -0.98 -16.72 6.64
CA TYR A 141 0.01 -17.63 6.07
C TYR A 141 0.37 -17.25 4.63
N VAL A 142 -0.62 -16.88 3.82
CA VAL A 142 -0.37 -16.41 2.46
C VAL A 142 0.42 -15.10 2.48
N LEU A 143 0.12 -14.19 3.42
CA LEU A 143 0.85 -12.94 3.61
C LEU A 143 2.32 -13.18 3.98
N ILE A 144 2.63 -14.11 4.88
CA ILE A 144 4.00 -14.46 5.25
C ILE A 144 4.82 -14.86 4.01
N VAL A 145 4.24 -15.73 3.17
CA VAL A 145 4.89 -16.17 1.93
C VAL A 145 5.06 -15.00 0.96
N LEU A 146 4.02 -14.15 0.81
CA LEU A 146 4.08 -12.97 -0.05
C LEU A 146 5.19 -12.01 0.40
N ILE A 147 5.24 -11.67 1.70
CA ILE A 147 6.23 -10.74 2.26
C ILE A 147 7.66 -11.29 2.12
N PHE A 148 7.85 -12.60 2.24
CA PHE A 148 9.14 -13.23 1.95
C PHE A 148 9.60 -12.96 0.51
N PHE A 149 8.73 -13.18 -0.49
CA PHE A 149 9.05 -12.90 -1.89
C PHE A 149 9.21 -11.40 -2.17
N VAL A 150 8.45 -10.52 -1.51
CA VAL A 150 8.64 -9.07 -1.57
C VAL A 150 10.02 -8.69 -1.02
N GLY A 151 10.49 -9.33 0.06
CA GLY A 151 11.84 -9.16 0.57
C GLY A 151 12.90 -9.48 -0.50
N ILE A 152 12.73 -10.57 -1.26
CA ILE A 152 13.62 -10.93 -2.37
C ILE A 152 13.55 -9.87 -3.49
N GLN A 153 12.35 -9.38 -3.84
CA GLN A 153 12.20 -8.31 -4.83
C GLN A 153 12.93 -7.04 -4.42
N LEU A 154 12.76 -6.59 -3.18
CA LEU A 154 13.45 -5.40 -2.64
C LEU A 154 14.98 -5.53 -2.80
N ARG A 155 15.55 -6.71 -2.54
CA ARG A 155 17.00 -6.96 -2.70
C ARG A 155 17.45 -6.91 -4.15
N ASN A 156 16.61 -7.42 -5.06
CA ASN A 156 17.03 -7.68 -6.44
C ASN A 156 16.59 -6.61 -7.45
N ASN A 157 15.81 -5.62 -7.04
CA ASN A 157 15.47 -4.45 -7.86
C ASN A 157 16.66 -3.50 -8.11
N GLY A 158 17.88 -3.94 -7.81
CA GLY A 158 19.10 -3.16 -8.03
C GLY A 158 19.28 -2.00 -7.06
N ILE A 159 18.40 -1.91 -6.05
CA ILE A 159 18.45 -0.88 -5.04
C ILE A 159 19.54 -1.25 -4.05
N SER A 160 20.71 -0.63 -4.16
CA SER A 160 21.63 -0.68 -3.06
C SER A 160 21.00 0.11 -1.91
N LEU A 161 20.95 -0.50 -0.71
CA LEU A 161 20.54 0.20 0.53
C LEU A 161 21.21 1.56 0.66
N LYS A 162 22.43 1.64 0.18
CA LYS A 162 23.26 2.83 0.18
C LYS A 162 22.64 3.93 -0.71
N GLU A 163 22.24 3.61 -1.94
CA GLU A 163 21.62 4.59 -2.87
C GLU A 163 20.20 4.99 -2.44
N ALA A 164 19.41 4.05 -1.89
CA ALA A 164 18.09 4.33 -1.37
C ALA A 164 18.14 5.29 -0.16
N ILE A 165 19.09 5.08 0.77
CA ILE A 165 19.24 5.94 1.95
C ILE A 165 19.88 7.29 1.58
N PHE A 166 20.79 7.33 0.61
CA PHE A 166 21.53 8.55 0.25
C PHE A 166 20.76 9.50 -0.67
N ASN A 167 19.62 9.13 -1.28
CA ASN A 167 18.80 10.12 -1.96
C ASN A 167 18.04 10.98 -0.94
N LYS A 168 18.65 12.08 -0.53
CA LYS A 168 18.13 12.98 0.51
C LYS A 168 16.67 13.40 0.24
N ARG A 169 16.33 13.73 -1.02
CA ARG A 169 14.98 14.17 -1.36
C ARG A 169 13.95 13.05 -1.21
N GLY A 170 14.24 11.85 -1.73
CA GLY A 170 13.34 10.71 -1.60
C GLY A 170 13.10 10.32 -0.16
N PHE A 171 14.16 10.25 0.64
CA PHE A 171 14.08 9.96 2.07
C PHE A 171 13.25 11.01 2.83
N GLN A 172 13.51 12.29 2.61
CA GLN A 172 12.76 13.38 3.23
C GLN A 172 11.29 13.36 2.81
N THR A 173 11.01 13.09 1.52
CA THR A 173 9.64 12.91 1.03
C THR A 173 8.94 11.77 1.79
N GLY A 174 9.63 10.65 2.05
CA GLY A 174 9.11 9.52 2.84
C GLY A 174 8.76 9.92 4.27
N ILE A 175 9.60 10.68 4.94
CA ILE A 175 9.34 11.16 6.31
C ILE A 175 8.15 12.13 6.35
N VAL A 176 8.13 13.13 5.45
CA VAL A 176 7.00 14.09 5.36
C VAL A 176 5.70 13.35 5.06
N PHE A 177 5.72 12.42 4.09
CA PHE A 177 4.57 11.59 3.74
C PHE A 177 4.07 10.76 4.93
N THR A 178 4.96 10.12 5.66
CA THR A 178 4.60 9.32 6.85
C THR A 178 3.92 10.19 7.89
N PHE A 179 4.54 11.33 8.22
CA PHE A 179 3.98 12.26 9.20
C PHE A 179 2.60 12.78 8.77
N THR A 180 2.46 13.20 7.51
CA THR A 180 1.18 13.72 7.00
C THR A 180 0.13 12.63 6.83
N SER A 181 0.52 11.37 6.54
CA SER A 181 -0.40 10.23 6.57
C SER A 181 -0.98 10.03 7.97
N LEU A 182 -0.12 9.97 8.99
CA LEU A 182 -0.55 9.78 10.38
C LEU A 182 -1.43 10.95 10.86
N LEU A 183 -1.06 12.18 10.51
CA LEU A 183 -1.88 13.35 10.80
C LEU A 183 -3.25 13.24 10.12
N GLY A 184 -3.29 12.84 8.86
CA GLY A 184 -4.53 12.57 8.13
C GLY A 184 -5.38 11.48 8.81
N GLY A 185 -4.72 10.43 9.33
CA GLY A 185 -5.37 9.37 10.10
C GLY A 185 -6.02 9.88 11.38
N ILE A 186 -5.36 10.77 12.12
CA ILE A 186 -5.92 11.43 13.30
C ILE A 186 -7.14 12.27 12.92
N ILE A 187 -7.03 13.11 11.88
CA ILE A 187 -8.15 13.94 11.41
C ILE A 187 -9.34 13.06 10.99
N ALA A 188 -9.07 11.98 10.26
CA ALA A 188 -10.10 11.05 9.83
C ALA A 188 -10.78 10.35 11.01
N ALA A 189 -10.04 10.02 12.06
CA ALA A 189 -10.59 9.45 13.29
C ALA A 189 -11.61 10.39 13.95
N PHE A 190 -11.32 11.68 14.03
CA PHE A 190 -12.27 12.67 14.54
C PHE A 190 -13.50 12.82 13.65
N VAL A 191 -13.33 12.86 12.33
CA VAL A 191 -14.44 13.02 11.37
C VAL A 191 -15.38 11.82 11.38
N LEU A 192 -14.80 10.60 11.48
CA LEU A 192 -15.55 9.34 11.48
C LEU A 192 -15.98 8.88 12.88
N ALA A 193 -15.68 9.66 13.92
CA ALA A 193 -15.97 9.33 15.32
C ALA A 193 -15.46 7.92 15.71
N MET A 194 -14.26 7.56 15.25
CA MET A 194 -13.58 6.30 15.60
C MET A 194 -12.38 6.54 16.53
N PRO A 195 -11.88 5.53 17.22
CA PRO A 195 -10.66 5.64 18.03
C PRO A 195 -9.47 6.17 17.20
N ILE A 196 -8.66 7.05 17.79
CA ILE A 196 -7.48 7.63 17.13
C ILE A 196 -6.52 6.53 16.66
N THR A 197 -6.34 5.48 17.47
CA THR A 197 -5.51 4.32 17.13
C THR A 197 -5.98 3.60 15.88
N GLN A 198 -7.29 3.53 15.66
CA GLN A 198 -7.88 2.95 14.45
C GLN A 198 -7.61 3.82 13.22
N GLY A 199 -7.78 5.13 13.31
CA GLY A 199 -7.44 6.07 12.23
C GLY A 199 -5.96 6.03 11.88
N LEU A 200 -5.08 5.95 12.88
CA LEU A 200 -3.64 5.79 12.69
C LEU A 200 -3.29 4.46 12.02
N ALA A 201 -3.96 3.36 12.39
CA ALA A 201 -3.75 2.08 11.74
C ALA A 201 -4.15 2.09 10.26
N PHE A 202 -5.31 2.68 9.91
CA PHE A 202 -5.70 2.84 8.50
C PHE A 202 -4.71 3.70 7.70
N ALA A 203 -4.20 4.77 8.30
CA ALA A 203 -3.22 5.64 7.68
C ALA A 203 -1.85 4.97 7.49
N SER A 204 -1.54 3.96 8.30
CA SER A 204 -0.27 3.23 8.30
C SER A 204 -0.13 2.24 7.15
N GLY A 205 -1.21 1.92 6.42
CA GLY A 205 -1.15 1.10 5.22
C GLY A 205 -0.32 1.72 4.09
N MET A 206 -0.32 3.07 4.02
CA MET A 206 0.51 3.86 3.11
C MET A 206 0.42 3.44 1.63
N GLY A 207 -0.70 2.81 1.22
CA GLY A 207 -0.90 2.28 -0.12
C GLY A 207 -0.51 0.81 -0.29
N TRP A 208 -0.07 0.11 0.77
CA TRP A 208 0.19 -1.32 0.71
C TRP A 208 -1.05 -2.13 1.08
N TYR A 209 -2.05 -2.09 0.18
CA TYR A 209 -3.39 -2.66 0.39
C TYR A 209 -3.40 -4.16 0.74
N SER A 210 -2.48 -4.98 0.21
CA SER A 210 -2.40 -6.41 0.54
C SER A 210 -1.92 -6.66 1.98
N LEU A 211 -1.04 -5.80 2.50
CA LEU A 211 -0.57 -5.88 3.87
C LEU A 211 -1.64 -5.33 4.83
N SER A 212 -2.12 -4.10 4.60
CA SER A 212 -3.06 -3.43 5.48
C SER A 212 -4.36 -4.21 5.63
N SER A 213 -4.90 -4.73 4.52
CA SER A 213 -6.14 -5.51 4.54
C SER A 213 -6.00 -6.77 5.38
N VAL A 214 -4.90 -7.52 5.26
CA VAL A 214 -4.69 -8.75 6.02
C VAL A 214 -4.43 -8.47 7.49
N VAL A 215 -3.55 -7.52 7.80
CA VAL A 215 -3.25 -7.16 9.21
C VAL A 215 -4.50 -6.69 9.93
N LEU A 216 -5.30 -5.79 9.32
CA LEU A 216 -6.51 -5.27 9.96
C LEU A 216 -7.67 -6.27 9.94
N THR A 217 -7.73 -7.20 8.97
CA THR A 217 -8.68 -8.32 9.03
C THR A 217 -8.38 -9.22 10.23
N ASN A 218 -7.12 -9.54 10.47
CA ASN A 218 -6.74 -10.38 11.61
C ASN A 218 -6.94 -9.67 12.95
N ALA A 219 -6.72 -8.36 13.01
CA ALA A 219 -6.88 -7.59 14.23
C ALA A 219 -8.35 -7.30 14.58
N TRP A 220 -9.16 -6.90 13.60
CA TRP A 220 -10.49 -6.32 13.82
C TRP A 220 -11.59 -6.89 12.91
N GLY A 221 -11.29 -7.90 12.12
CA GLY A 221 -12.24 -8.59 11.27
C GLY A 221 -12.34 -8.07 9.82
N PRO A 222 -13.12 -8.79 8.97
CA PRO A 222 -13.13 -8.58 7.53
C PRO A 222 -13.63 -7.21 7.08
N VAL A 223 -14.53 -6.58 7.84
CA VAL A 223 -15.03 -5.22 7.54
C VAL A 223 -13.89 -4.22 7.58
N GLN A 224 -13.06 -4.25 8.63
CA GLN A 224 -11.95 -3.32 8.80
C GLN A 224 -10.85 -3.59 7.76
N GLY A 225 -10.56 -4.85 7.47
CA GLY A 225 -9.63 -5.21 6.40
C GLY A 225 -10.09 -4.72 5.02
N SER A 226 -11.40 -4.78 4.76
CA SER A 226 -11.96 -4.26 3.51
C SER A 226 -11.90 -2.73 3.41
N ILE A 227 -12.16 -2.02 4.51
CA ILE A 227 -11.99 -0.57 4.58
C ILE A 227 -10.54 -0.20 4.28
N ALA A 228 -9.56 -0.89 4.89
CA ALA A 228 -8.15 -0.67 4.65
C ALA A 228 -7.77 -0.91 3.17
N PHE A 229 -8.25 -2.01 2.60
CA PHE A 229 -8.03 -2.33 1.19
C PHE A 229 -8.50 -1.19 0.28
N PHE A 230 -9.76 -0.76 0.41
CA PHE A 230 -10.32 0.28 -0.46
C PHE A 230 -9.67 1.65 -0.22
N ASN A 231 -9.29 1.97 1.02
CA ASN A 231 -8.53 3.18 1.33
C ASN A 231 -7.21 3.21 0.56
N ASP A 232 -6.44 2.12 0.64
CA ASP A 232 -5.11 2.06 0.02
C ASP A 232 -5.18 1.90 -1.51
N LEU A 233 -6.15 1.14 -2.04
CA LEU A 233 -6.39 1.04 -3.49
C LEU A 233 -6.82 2.38 -4.10
N SER A 234 -7.65 3.16 -3.39
CA SER A 234 -8.03 4.50 -3.82
C SER A 234 -6.83 5.41 -4.01
N ARG A 235 -5.82 5.29 -3.16
CA ARG A 235 -4.53 5.99 -3.29
C ARG A 235 -3.85 5.67 -4.61
N GLU A 236 -3.76 4.39 -4.97
CA GLU A 236 -3.14 3.97 -6.23
C GLU A 236 -3.89 4.59 -7.42
N ILE A 237 -5.21 4.46 -7.46
CA ILE A 237 -6.04 5.03 -8.54
C ILE A 237 -5.84 6.55 -8.65
N VAL A 238 -5.90 7.29 -7.55
CA VAL A 238 -5.70 8.75 -7.54
C VAL A 238 -4.30 9.12 -8.02
N SER A 239 -3.27 8.34 -7.64
CA SER A 239 -1.89 8.60 -8.02
C SER A 239 -1.68 8.57 -9.54
N LEU A 240 -2.41 7.73 -10.29
CA LEU A 240 -2.33 7.64 -11.75
C LEU A 240 -2.65 8.99 -12.43
N PHE A 241 -3.51 9.78 -11.80
CA PHE A 241 -3.90 11.10 -12.30
C PHE A 241 -3.01 12.21 -11.74
N VAL A 242 -2.64 12.11 -10.46
CA VAL A 242 -1.84 13.13 -9.76
C VAL A 242 -0.40 13.17 -10.27
N ILE A 243 0.23 12.00 -10.52
CA ILE A 243 1.63 11.93 -10.98
C ILE A 243 1.90 12.85 -12.18
N PRO A 244 1.19 12.73 -13.32
CA PRO A 244 1.48 13.55 -14.49
C PRO A 244 1.12 15.03 -14.33
N LEU A 245 0.13 15.33 -13.48
CA LEU A 245 -0.31 16.71 -13.25
C LEU A 245 0.69 17.49 -12.40
N PHE A 246 1.28 16.84 -11.40
CA PHE A 246 2.11 17.49 -10.38
C PHE A 246 3.62 17.31 -10.62
N MET A 247 4.06 16.32 -11.40
CA MET A 247 5.48 15.96 -11.57
C MET A 247 6.38 17.15 -11.96
N ARG A 248 5.87 18.09 -12.74
CA ARG A 248 6.64 19.23 -13.23
C ARG A 248 6.95 20.24 -12.13
N HIS A 249 5.98 20.56 -11.26
CA HIS A 249 6.06 21.66 -10.30
C HIS A 249 6.19 21.18 -8.85
N PHE A 250 5.59 20.02 -8.54
CA PHE A 250 5.50 19.43 -7.21
C PHE A 250 5.95 17.97 -7.26
N ARG A 251 7.25 17.77 -7.46
CA ARG A 251 7.83 16.46 -7.73
C ARG A 251 7.69 15.50 -6.55
N SER A 252 7.96 15.99 -5.33
CA SER A 252 7.82 15.16 -4.13
C SER A 252 6.37 14.81 -3.86
N THR A 253 5.42 15.72 -4.19
CA THR A 253 3.98 15.44 -4.13
C THR A 253 3.59 14.36 -5.13
N ALA A 254 4.03 14.49 -6.39
CA ALA A 254 3.72 13.53 -7.44
C ALA A 254 4.22 12.11 -7.12
N ILE A 255 5.43 11.99 -6.55
CA ILE A 255 5.99 10.71 -6.14
C ILE A 255 5.36 10.27 -4.81
N GLY A 256 5.25 11.16 -3.82
CA GLY A 256 4.81 10.82 -2.48
C GLY A 256 3.35 10.36 -2.41
N ILE A 257 2.47 10.84 -3.29
CA ILE A 257 1.07 10.41 -3.29
C ILE A 257 0.91 8.89 -3.58
N THR A 258 1.88 8.27 -4.22
CA THR A 258 1.84 6.85 -4.58
C THR A 258 2.00 5.92 -3.37
N GLY A 259 2.65 6.38 -2.30
CA GLY A 259 2.94 5.54 -1.15
C GLY A 259 3.86 4.36 -1.49
N ALA A 260 3.54 3.19 -0.96
CA ALA A 260 4.35 1.98 -1.13
C ALA A 260 4.47 1.52 -2.59
N THR A 261 3.52 1.88 -3.46
CA THR A 261 3.55 1.48 -4.88
C THR A 261 4.58 2.22 -5.74
N ALA A 262 5.31 3.20 -5.15
CA ALA A 262 6.33 4.01 -5.84
C ALA A 262 7.45 3.21 -6.50
N ILE A 263 7.76 2.02 -6.00
CA ILE A 263 8.84 1.16 -6.51
C ILE A 263 8.36 -0.02 -7.35
N ASP A 264 7.06 -0.16 -7.54
CA ASP A 264 6.45 -1.25 -8.32
C ASP A 264 5.39 -0.73 -9.31
N CYS A 265 4.11 -0.77 -8.97
CA CYS A 265 3.01 -0.49 -9.89
C CYS A 265 3.04 0.92 -10.48
N THR A 266 3.43 1.94 -9.71
CA THR A 266 3.43 3.33 -10.17
C THR A 266 4.78 3.81 -10.69
N LEU A 267 5.87 3.06 -10.49
CA LEU A 267 7.20 3.45 -10.95
C LEU A 267 7.29 3.73 -12.46
N PRO A 268 6.68 2.91 -13.34
CA PRO A 268 6.70 3.20 -14.77
C PRO A 268 6.02 4.54 -15.14
N ILE A 269 4.98 4.93 -14.39
CA ILE A 269 4.25 6.17 -14.60
C ILE A 269 5.08 7.35 -14.10
N ILE A 270 5.73 7.20 -12.94
CA ILE A 270 6.67 8.18 -12.39
C ILE A 270 7.80 8.45 -13.39
N GLN A 271 8.41 7.38 -13.95
CA GLN A 271 9.48 7.50 -14.94
C GLN A 271 9.00 8.14 -16.24
N LYS A 272 7.79 7.80 -16.71
CA LYS A 272 7.22 8.44 -17.90
C LYS A 272 6.93 9.92 -17.70
N ALA A 273 6.45 10.31 -16.52
CA ALA A 273 6.11 11.69 -16.22
C ALA A 273 7.35 12.58 -15.92
N GLY A 274 8.35 12.01 -15.24
CA GLY A 274 9.51 12.75 -14.73
C GLY A 274 10.85 12.37 -15.35
N GLY A 275 10.87 11.42 -16.31
CA GLY A 275 12.11 10.89 -16.87
C GLY A 275 12.82 9.93 -15.90
N ILE A 276 13.94 9.36 -16.37
CA ILE A 276 14.72 8.39 -15.58
C ILE A 276 15.40 9.03 -14.36
N GLU A 277 15.58 10.34 -14.39
CA GLU A 277 16.24 11.14 -13.34
C GLU A 277 15.43 11.19 -12.02
N VAL A 278 14.12 10.93 -12.04
CA VAL A 278 13.29 10.87 -10.83
C VAL A 278 13.30 9.49 -10.17
N THR A 279 13.84 8.48 -10.85
CA THR A 279 13.87 7.10 -10.36
C THR A 279 14.57 6.95 -9.00
N PRO A 280 15.74 7.56 -8.74
CA PRO A 280 16.38 7.46 -7.43
C PRO A 280 15.56 8.07 -6.30
N ILE A 281 14.77 9.11 -6.60
CA ILE A 281 13.86 9.73 -5.61
C ILE A 281 12.73 8.76 -5.27
N ALA A 282 12.09 8.19 -6.31
CA ALA A 282 11.00 7.22 -6.15
C ALA A 282 11.45 5.97 -5.39
N ILE A 283 12.63 5.47 -5.70
CA ILE A 283 13.24 4.31 -5.03
C ILE A 283 13.48 4.59 -3.55
N SER A 284 14.13 5.71 -3.23
CA SER A 284 14.40 6.08 -1.83
C SER A 284 13.13 6.32 -1.03
N PHE A 285 12.14 6.99 -1.63
CA PHE A 285 10.81 7.18 -1.06
C PHE A 285 10.11 5.84 -0.82
N GLY A 286 10.04 4.99 -1.86
CA GLY A 286 9.41 3.69 -1.79
C GLY A 286 10.07 2.74 -0.78
N PHE A 287 11.38 2.86 -0.58
CA PHE A 287 12.09 2.11 0.47
C PHE A 287 11.55 2.47 1.86
N VAL A 288 11.39 3.76 2.17
CA VAL A 288 10.80 4.22 3.45
C VAL A 288 9.37 3.70 3.59
N THR A 289 8.55 3.84 2.54
CA THR A 289 7.14 3.45 2.56
C THR A 289 6.89 1.94 2.41
N ASN A 290 7.92 1.12 2.27
CA ASN A 290 7.82 -0.34 2.38
C ASN A 290 8.38 -0.88 3.70
N ILE A 291 9.17 -0.11 4.45
CA ILE A 291 9.66 -0.52 5.77
C ILE A 291 8.72 -0.07 6.89
N LEU A 292 8.19 1.15 6.81
CA LEU A 292 7.38 1.71 7.89
C LEU A 292 5.98 1.08 8.04
N PRO A 293 5.22 0.75 6.97
CA PRO A 293 3.89 0.19 7.11
C PRO A 293 3.80 -1.07 7.97
N PRO A 294 4.65 -2.10 7.79
CA PRO A 294 4.61 -3.28 8.64
C PRO A 294 4.75 -2.96 10.12
N LEU A 295 5.65 -2.03 10.45
CA LEU A 295 5.91 -1.63 11.83
C LEU A 295 4.73 -0.86 12.42
N LEU A 296 4.24 0.15 11.70
CA LEU A 296 3.18 1.04 12.18
C LEU A 296 1.82 0.34 12.22
N LEU A 297 1.49 -0.48 11.20
CA LEU A 297 0.25 -1.24 11.17
C LEU A 297 0.14 -2.17 12.37
N VAL A 298 1.18 -2.99 12.62
CA VAL A 298 1.17 -3.91 13.75
C VAL A 298 1.15 -3.15 15.07
N PHE A 299 1.91 -2.06 15.18
CA PHE A 299 1.93 -1.24 16.40
C PHE A 299 0.53 -0.69 16.72
N PHE A 300 -0.11 0.03 15.78
CA PHE A 300 -1.41 0.65 16.04
C PHE A 300 -2.56 -0.37 16.13
N SER A 301 -2.51 -1.46 15.37
CA SER A 301 -3.56 -2.49 15.43
C SER A 301 -3.51 -3.36 16.70
N SER A 302 -2.38 -3.39 17.41
CA SER A 302 -2.23 -4.12 18.68
C SER A 302 -2.69 -3.33 19.91
N ILE A 303 -2.96 -2.03 19.75
CA ILE A 303 -3.49 -1.20 20.84
C ILE A 303 -5.00 -1.49 20.95
N PRO A 304 -5.51 -1.84 22.15
CA PRO A 304 -6.95 -2.04 22.37
C PRO A 304 -7.75 -0.79 21.94
N LEU A 305 -8.90 -1.02 21.30
CA LEU A 305 -9.80 0.04 20.85
C LEU A 305 -10.62 0.61 21.99
#